data_8f9d06e120b342588e224b4e22791e28
#
_entry.id   8f9d06e120b342588e224b4e22791e28
#
_cell.length_a   1.000
_cell.length_b   1.000
_cell.length_c   1.000
_cell.angle_alpha   90.00
_cell.angle_beta   90.00
_cell.angle_gamma   90.00
#
_symmetry.space_group_name_H-M   'P 1'
#
loop_
_entity.id
_entity.type
_entity.pdbx_description
1 polymer ?
#
loop_
_entity_poly.entity_id
_entity_poly.type
_entity_poly.pdbx_seq_one_letter_code
_entity_poly.pdbx_strand_id
1 'polypeptide(L)'
;ARSRKKMLARERIEYLLDKDSPFLELLPLSGLKNDSGFGPGGTNITGIGLVSNKLCMIQSNVGTKKGGSVDYATSYKSLRIGEIIEKNKLPTINLVESGGVNLPDQDKIFINAGKNFKQITQRSKLGLSTISLVFGNATAGGAYVPGMSDYTILQKNAAKVFLAGPPLVKMATNEIS
;
A
#
# COMPACT_ATOMS: atom_id res chain seq x y z
N ALA A 1 15.65 6.93 -2.57
CA ALA A 1 15.48 5.55 -3.07
C ALA A 1 16.70 5.12 -3.88
N ARG A 2 17.06 5.84 -4.94
CA ARG A 2 18.20 5.48 -5.82
C ARG A 2 19.53 5.37 -5.08
N SER A 3 19.83 6.26 -4.14
CA SER A 3 21.02 6.18 -3.28
C SER A 3 21.09 4.89 -2.42
N ARG A 4 19.90 4.28 -2.15
CA ARG A 4 19.77 3.01 -1.42
C ARG A 4 19.56 1.82 -2.36
N LYS A 5 19.80 1.95 -3.66
CA LYS A 5 19.58 0.91 -4.69
C LYS A 5 18.14 0.34 -4.68
N LYS A 6 17.14 1.15 -4.31
CA LYS A 6 15.73 0.76 -4.30
C LYS A 6 15.01 1.30 -5.52
N MET A 7 14.18 0.47 -6.14
CA MET A 7 13.26 0.88 -7.21
C MET A 7 12.22 1.87 -6.67
N LEU A 8 11.87 2.87 -7.46
CA LEU A 8 10.77 3.78 -7.18
C LEU A 8 9.42 3.07 -7.36
N ALA A 9 8.37 3.60 -6.73
CA ALA A 9 7.03 3.02 -6.82
C ALA A 9 6.53 2.88 -8.27
N ARG A 10 6.81 3.87 -9.15
CA ARG A 10 6.46 3.80 -10.58
C ARG A 10 7.28 2.75 -11.32
N GLU A 11 8.56 2.67 -11.07
CA GLU A 11 9.43 1.65 -11.67
C GLU A 11 8.95 0.23 -11.33
N ARG A 12 8.49 0.00 -10.08
CA ARG A 12 7.91 -1.29 -9.68
C ARG A 12 6.65 -1.63 -10.48
N ILE A 13 5.81 -0.64 -10.73
CA ILE A 13 4.58 -0.82 -11.56
C ILE A 13 4.98 -1.15 -12.99
N GLU A 14 5.89 -0.39 -13.58
CA GLU A 14 6.38 -0.59 -14.96
C GLU A 14 6.97 -1.99 -15.17
N TYR A 15 7.74 -2.50 -14.20
CA TYR A 15 8.30 -3.85 -14.25
C TYR A 15 7.27 -4.95 -14.07
N LEU A 16 6.13 -4.66 -13.40
CA LEU A 16 5.07 -5.63 -13.17
C LEU A 16 4.12 -5.77 -14.37
N LEU A 17 3.88 -4.67 -15.09
CA LEU A 17 2.96 -4.63 -16.21
C LEU A 17 3.45 -5.49 -17.37
N ASP A 18 2.51 -6.05 -18.10
CA ASP A 18 2.80 -6.68 -19.39
C ASP A 18 3.44 -5.66 -20.33
N LYS A 19 4.38 -6.13 -21.14
CA LYS A 19 5.13 -5.27 -22.06
C LYS A 19 4.18 -4.47 -22.96
N ASP A 20 4.46 -3.18 -23.08
CA ASP A 20 3.72 -2.21 -23.91
C ASP A 20 2.22 -2.08 -23.55
N SER A 21 1.82 -2.55 -22.36
CA SER A 21 0.44 -2.39 -21.88
C SER A 21 0.24 -1.05 -21.17
N PRO A 22 -0.97 -0.43 -21.29
CA PRO A 22 -1.25 0.83 -20.64
C PRO A 22 -1.48 0.67 -19.14
N PHE A 23 -1.21 1.73 -18.37
CA PHE A 23 -1.55 1.84 -16.96
C PHE A 23 -2.53 3.01 -16.75
N LEU A 24 -3.76 2.69 -16.33
CA LEU A 24 -4.77 3.69 -15.97
C LEU A 24 -4.59 4.09 -14.51
N GLU A 25 -3.82 5.16 -14.25
CA GLU A 25 -3.64 5.68 -12.89
C GLU A 25 -4.94 6.28 -12.35
N LEU A 26 -5.34 5.89 -11.14
CA LEU A 26 -6.56 6.34 -10.48
C LEU A 26 -6.25 7.30 -9.34
N LEU A 27 -7.06 8.36 -9.23
CA LEU A 27 -7.00 9.36 -8.16
C LEU A 27 -5.59 9.98 -7.96
N PRO A 28 -4.90 10.39 -9.04
CA PRO A 28 -3.56 10.97 -8.94
C PRO A 28 -3.55 12.33 -8.20
N LEU A 29 -4.68 13.01 -8.13
CA LEU A 29 -4.83 14.31 -7.47
C LEU A 29 -5.38 14.21 -6.03
N SER A 30 -5.54 13.02 -5.49
CA SER A 30 -5.96 12.84 -4.09
C SER A 30 -5.04 13.61 -3.14
N GLY A 31 -5.60 14.47 -2.30
CA GLY A 31 -4.84 15.30 -1.37
C GLY A 31 -4.15 16.54 -1.96
N LEU A 32 -4.46 16.92 -3.21
CA LEU A 32 -3.85 18.08 -3.88
C LEU A 32 -3.93 19.40 -3.08
N LYS A 33 -5.03 19.60 -2.34
CA LYS A 33 -5.26 20.80 -1.51
C LYS A 33 -5.11 20.52 -0.02
N ASN A 34 -4.47 19.44 0.36
CA ASN A 34 -4.35 19.04 1.75
C ASN A 34 -3.01 19.50 2.33
N ASP A 35 -3.02 20.19 3.47
CA ASP A 35 -1.83 20.71 4.15
C ASP A 35 -0.98 19.62 4.83
N SER A 36 -1.29 18.34 4.59
CA SER A 36 -0.58 17.19 5.18
C SER A 36 0.90 17.08 4.78
N GLY A 37 1.33 17.86 3.77
CA GLY A 37 2.70 17.83 3.25
C GLY A 37 3.04 16.57 2.44
N PHE A 38 2.08 15.71 2.15
CA PHE A 38 2.28 14.49 1.32
C PHE A 38 2.14 14.76 -0.19
N GLY A 39 1.51 15.91 -0.55
CA GLY A 39 1.29 16.30 -1.93
C GLY A 39 0.28 15.43 -2.70
N PRO A 40 0.09 15.73 -4.00
CA PRO A 40 -0.89 15.02 -4.81
C PRO A 40 -0.59 13.51 -4.91
N GLY A 41 -1.68 12.72 -4.95
CA GLY A 41 -1.62 11.26 -5.01
C GLY A 41 -1.39 10.57 -3.66
N GLY A 42 -1.10 11.34 -2.60
CA GLY A 42 -0.78 10.78 -1.28
C GLY A 42 0.50 9.93 -1.30
N THR A 43 0.53 8.88 -0.51
CA THR A 43 1.67 7.95 -0.39
C THR A 43 1.46 6.63 -1.14
N ASN A 44 0.48 6.58 -2.06
CA ASN A 44 0.17 5.38 -2.82
C ASN A 44 -0.16 5.71 -4.28
N ILE A 45 0.51 5.05 -5.22
CA ILE A 45 0.16 5.07 -6.63
C ILE A 45 -0.75 3.88 -6.88
N THR A 46 -1.93 4.15 -7.44
CA THR A 46 -2.95 3.13 -7.70
C THR A 46 -3.46 3.23 -9.12
N GLY A 47 -3.75 2.11 -9.74
CA GLY A 47 -4.30 2.09 -11.08
C GLY A 47 -4.61 0.69 -11.56
N ILE A 48 -5.19 0.62 -12.75
CA ILE A 48 -5.54 -0.61 -13.44
C ILE A 48 -4.55 -0.85 -14.57
N GLY A 49 -4.02 -2.05 -14.65
CA GLY A 49 -3.11 -2.45 -15.71
C GLY A 49 -3.18 -3.95 -15.98
N LEU A 50 -2.57 -4.38 -17.07
CA LEU A 50 -2.48 -5.78 -17.44
C LEU A 50 -1.27 -6.44 -16.78
N VAL A 51 -1.50 -7.59 -16.15
CA VAL A 51 -0.45 -8.46 -15.61
C VAL A 51 -0.79 -9.89 -16.01
N SER A 52 0.05 -10.54 -16.79
CA SER A 52 -0.18 -11.87 -17.36
C SER A 52 -1.54 -11.97 -18.08
N ASN A 53 -1.82 -10.99 -18.93
CA ASN A 53 -3.08 -10.84 -19.69
C ASN A 53 -4.36 -10.72 -18.82
N LYS A 54 -4.24 -10.34 -17.57
CA LYS A 54 -5.37 -10.09 -16.66
C LYS A 54 -5.39 -8.64 -16.22
N LEU A 55 -6.56 -8.00 -16.27
CA LEU A 55 -6.76 -6.68 -15.67
C LEU A 55 -6.69 -6.81 -14.15
N CYS A 56 -5.74 -6.10 -13.55
CA CYS A 56 -5.50 -6.09 -12.11
C CYS A 56 -5.57 -4.67 -11.57
N MET A 57 -6.06 -4.52 -10.35
CA MET A 57 -5.81 -3.33 -9.56
C MET A 57 -4.39 -3.42 -8.98
N ILE A 58 -3.54 -2.46 -9.30
CA ILE A 58 -2.17 -2.38 -8.80
C ILE A 58 -2.06 -1.22 -7.83
N GLN A 59 -1.49 -1.46 -6.66
CA GLN A 59 -1.28 -0.47 -5.62
C GLN A 59 0.18 -0.49 -5.18
N SER A 60 0.89 0.63 -5.31
CA SER A 60 2.31 0.73 -4.95
C SER A 60 2.55 1.82 -3.92
N ASN A 61 3.07 1.47 -2.76
CA ASN A 61 3.46 2.45 -1.75
C ASN A 61 4.65 3.30 -2.21
N VAL A 62 4.57 4.60 -1.96
CA VAL A 62 5.63 5.58 -2.25
C VAL A 62 6.54 5.72 -1.03
N GLY A 63 7.46 4.78 -0.84
CA GLY A 63 8.36 4.75 0.31
C GLY A 63 9.26 5.98 0.45
N THR A 64 9.40 6.80 -0.61
CA THR A 64 10.13 8.08 -0.57
C THR A 64 9.35 9.21 0.09
N LYS A 65 8.03 9.06 0.25
CA LYS A 65 7.17 9.99 0.98
C LYS A 65 6.96 9.46 2.40
N LYS A 66 7.65 10.02 3.39
CA LYS A 66 7.56 9.62 4.82
C LYS A 66 7.52 8.10 5.05
N GLY A 67 8.38 7.36 4.34
CA GLY A 67 8.44 5.89 4.48
C GLY A 67 7.20 5.14 3.98
N GLY A 68 6.35 5.76 3.16
CA GLY A 68 5.08 5.17 2.71
C GLY A 68 4.00 5.14 3.79
N SER A 69 4.09 5.99 4.81
CA SER A 69 3.07 6.12 5.85
C SER A 69 1.76 6.64 5.27
N VAL A 70 0.64 6.08 5.72
CA VAL A 70 -0.70 6.44 5.27
C VAL A 70 -1.15 7.73 5.97
N ASP A 71 -1.45 8.76 5.19
CA ASP A 71 -2.10 9.99 5.63
C ASP A 71 -3.61 9.93 5.42
N TYR A 72 -4.31 10.98 5.86
CA TYR A 72 -5.76 11.10 5.70
C TYR A 72 -6.22 10.96 4.24
N ALA A 73 -5.57 11.66 3.31
CA ALA A 73 -5.95 11.62 1.89
C ALA A 73 -5.72 10.23 1.27
N THR A 74 -4.62 9.58 1.62
CA THR A 74 -4.33 8.20 1.19
C THR A 74 -5.35 7.21 1.76
N SER A 75 -5.83 7.41 2.99
CA SER A 75 -6.84 6.54 3.59
C SER A 75 -8.17 6.59 2.83
N TYR A 76 -8.65 7.78 2.46
CA TYR A 76 -9.86 7.96 1.64
C TYR A 76 -9.67 7.42 0.21
N LYS A 77 -8.52 7.68 -0.39
CA LYS A 77 -8.16 7.10 -1.68
C LYS A 77 -8.28 5.58 -1.64
N SER A 78 -7.72 4.94 -0.60
CA SER A 78 -7.75 3.48 -0.45
C SER A 78 -9.17 2.93 -0.36
N LEU A 79 -10.08 3.60 0.37
CA LEU A 79 -11.49 3.21 0.44
C LEU A 79 -12.16 3.26 -0.94
N ARG A 80 -11.94 4.35 -1.68
CA ARG A 80 -12.51 4.49 -3.03
C ARG A 80 -11.96 3.45 -3.99
N ILE A 81 -10.68 3.14 -3.90
CA ILE A 81 -10.06 2.06 -4.68
C ILE A 81 -10.68 0.70 -4.33
N GLY A 82 -10.95 0.43 -3.04
CA GLY A 82 -11.65 -0.77 -2.61
C GLY A 82 -13.02 -0.94 -3.27
N GLU A 83 -13.82 0.14 -3.35
CA GLU A 83 -15.11 0.12 -4.05
C GLU A 83 -14.97 -0.19 -5.55
N ILE A 84 -13.93 0.36 -6.20
CA ILE A 84 -13.67 0.11 -7.63
C ILE A 84 -13.29 -1.36 -7.85
N ILE A 85 -12.45 -1.92 -6.97
CA ILE A 85 -12.05 -3.33 -6.99
C ILE A 85 -13.29 -4.24 -6.92
N GLU A 86 -14.15 -4.01 -5.94
CA GLU A 86 -15.34 -4.85 -5.71
C GLU A 86 -16.33 -4.77 -6.87
N LYS A 87 -16.62 -3.55 -7.36
CA LYS A 87 -17.55 -3.34 -8.47
C LYS A 87 -17.09 -3.97 -9.78
N ASN A 88 -15.79 -3.94 -10.04
CA ASN A 88 -15.20 -4.44 -11.28
C ASN A 88 -14.61 -5.85 -11.13
N LYS A 89 -14.72 -6.47 -9.95
CA LYS A 89 -14.20 -7.81 -9.63
C LYS A 89 -12.72 -7.99 -10.02
N LEU A 90 -11.90 -6.98 -9.69
CA LEU A 90 -10.49 -6.98 -10.07
C LEU A 90 -9.65 -7.75 -9.05
N PRO A 91 -8.78 -8.67 -9.48
CA PRO A 91 -7.69 -9.15 -8.65
C PRO A 91 -6.78 -7.98 -8.27
N THR A 92 -6.13 -8.06 -7.12
CA THR A 92 -5.35 -6.95 -6.58
C THR A 92 -3.90 -7.35 -6.38
N ILE A 93 -2.97 -6.50 -6.82
CA ILE A 93 -1.54 -6.67 -6.58
C ILE A 93 -1.02 -5.46 -5.78
N ASN A 94 -0.47 -5.73 -4.60
CA ASN A 94 0.09 -4.72 -3.71
C ASN A 94 1.63 -4.77 -3.74
N LEU A 95 2.25 -3.64 -4.04
CA LEU A 95 3.71 -3.44 -4.02
C LEU A 95 4.04 -2.68 -2.74
N VAL A 96 4.30 -3.44 -1.66
CA VAL A 96 4.28 -2.96 -0.28
C VAL A 96 5.62 -2.40 0.16
N GLU A 97 5.62 -1.17 0.63
CA GLU A 97 6.67 -0.53 1.42
C GLU A 97 6.01 0.56 2.29
N SER A 98 5.55 0.21 3.49
CA SER A 98 4.70 1.06 4.33
C SER A 98 5.24 1.24 5.74
N GLY A 99 5.36 2.50 6.17
CA GLY A 99 5.66 2.88 7.55
C GLY A 99 4.46 2.81 8.51
N GLY A 100 3.32 2.31 8.05
CA GLY A 100 2.07 2.29 8.85
C GLY A 100 1.27 3.58 8.70
N VAL A 101 0.53 3.95 9.74
CA VAL A 101 -0.28 5.18 9.78
C VAL A 101 0.60 6.38 10.15
N ASN A 102 0.35 7.55 9.53
CA ASN A 102 0.92 8.80 9.97
C ASN A 102 0.32 9.16 11.33
N LEU A 103 1.08 9.01 12.41
CA LEU A 103 0.59 9.14 13.78
C LEU A 103 -0.13 10.47 14.08
N PRO A 104 0.32 11.64 13.57
CA PRO A 104 -0.42 12.89 13.76
C PRO A 104 -1.84 12.90 13.19
N ASP A 105 -2.16 12.03 12.23
CA ASP A 105 -3.49 11.94 11.59
C ASP A 105 -4.32 10.75 12.11
N GLN A 106 -3.86 10.07 13.16
CA GLN A 106 -4.47 8.80 13.60
C GLN A 106 -5.96 8.91 13.92
N ASP A 107 -6.40 10.00 14.55
CA ASP A 107 -7.79 10.28 14.87
C ASP A 107 -8.71 10.29 13.64
N LYS A 108 -8.20 10.75 12.49
CA LYS A 108 -8.92 10.85 11.22
C LYS A 108 -8.86 9.56 10.39
N ILE A 109 -7.88 8.70 10.66
CA ILE A 109 -7.57 7.52 9.83
C ILE A 109 -8.17 6.24 10.42
N PHE A 110 -8.33 6.12 11.73
CA PHE A 110 -8.67 4.89 12.43
C PHE A 110 -9.92 4.19 11.88
N ILE A 111 -11.02 4.94 11.72
CA ILE A 111 -12.28 4.40 11.18
C ILE A 111 -12.08 3.92 9.73
N ASN A 112 -11.36 4.67 8.92
CA ASN A 112 -11.08 4.32 7.53
C ASN A 112 -10.19 3.08 7.42
N ALA A 113 -9.23 2.92 8.32
CA ALA A 113 -8.40 1.72 8.39
C ALA A 113 -9.24 0.48 8.65
N GLY A 114 -10.17 0.51 9.60
CA GLY A 114 -11.11 -0.58 9.85
C GLY A 114 -11.98 -0.92 8.64
N LYS A 115 -12.49 0.11 7.93
CA LYS A 115 -13.23 -0.09 6.68
C LYS A 115 -12.37 -0.74 5.59
N ASN A 116 -11.11 -0.34 5.47
CA ASN A 116 -10.17 -0.91 4.50
C ASN A 116 -9.91 -2.40 4.79
N PHE A 117 -9.70 -2.77 6.05
CA PHE A 117 -9.55 -4.18 6.44
C PHE A 117 -10.81 -4.99 6.13
N LYS A 118 -12.00 -4.45 6.39
CA LYS A 118 -13.27 -5.06 5.98
C LYS A 118 -13.32 -5.30 4.47
N GLN A 119 -12.92 -4.33 3.65
CA GLN A 119 -12.87 -4.50 2.18
C GLN A 119 -11.90 -5.62 1.76
N ILE A 120 -10.76 -5.78 2.43
CA ILE A 120 -9.83 -6.89 2.14
C ILE A 120 -10.50 -8.24 2.43
N THR A 121 -11.16 -8.39 3.57
CA THR A 121 -11.87 -9.64 3.91
C THR A 121 -13.05 -9.92 2.99
N GLN A 122 -13.79 -8.88 2.59
CA GLN A 122 -14.89 -9.01 1.62
C GLN A 122 -14.40 -9.49 0.25
N ARG A 123 -13.27 -8.97 -0.23
CA ARG A 123 -12.65 -9.44 -1.48
C ARG A 123 -12.29 -10.92 -1.41
N SER A 124 -11.68 -11.36 -0.32
CA SER A 124 -11.38 -12.78 -0.09
C SER A 124 -12.65 -13.64 -0.13
N LYS A 125 -13.73 -13.21 0.55
CA LYS A 125 -15.04 -13.87 0.49
C LYS A 125 -15.62 -13.95 -0.92
N LEU A 126 -15.37 -12.94 -1.76
CA LEU A 126 -15.81 -12.91 -3.16
C LEU A 126 -14.91 -13.71 -4.11
N GLY A 127 -13.85 -14.35 -3.61
CA GLY A 127 -12.88 -15.07 -4.43
C GLY A 127 -11.99 -14.17 -5.29
N LEU A 128 -11.87 -12.89 -4.94
CA LEU A 128 -11.00 -11.95 -5.64
C LEU A 128 -9.59 -12.04 -5.06
N SER A 129 -8.68 -12.59 -5.84
CA SER A 129 -7.30 -12.83 -5.41
C SER A 129 -6.56 -11.54 -5.05
N THR A 130 -5.82 -11.60 -3.96
CA THR A 130 -4.92 -10.53 -3.51
C THR A 130 -3.49 -11.08 -3.39
N ILE A 131 -2.56 -10.43 -4.08
CA ILE A 131 -1.12 -10.77 -4.06
C ILE A 131 -0.37 -9.58 -3.49
N SER A 132 0.55 -9.82 -2.56
CA SER A 132 1.42 -8.78 -2.01
C SER A 132 2.89 -9.10 -2.24
N LEU A 133 3.62 -8.12 -2.79
CA LEU A 133 5.07 -8.14 -2.93
C LEU A 133 5.65 -7.10 -1.97
N VAL A 134 6.43 -7.53 -1.00
CA VAL A 134 6.99 -6.67 0.05
C VAL A 134 8.43 -6.31 -0.31
N PHE A 135 8.68 -5.02 -0.58
CA PHE A 135 9.97 -4.47 -1.03
C PHE A 135 10.77 -3.79 0.09
N GLY A 136 10.18 -3.62 1.24
CA GLY A 136 10.80 -2.95 2.38
C GLY A 136 10.00 -3.20 3.65
N ASN A 137 9.89 -2.18 4.50
CA ASN A 137 9.12 -2.30 5.71
C ASN A 137 7.61 -2.39 5.42
N ALA A 138 6.93 -3.26 6.15
CA ALA A 138 5.47 -3.31 6.25
C ALA A 138 5.14 -3.26 7.75
N THR A 139 4.77 -2.06 8.24
CA THR A 139 4.68 -1.78 9.67
C THR A 139 3.24 -1.60 10.13
N ALA A 140 2.89 -2.12 11.29
CA ALA A 140 1.59 -1.97 11.96
C ALA A 140 0.41 -2.28 11.02
N GLY A 141 -0.49 -1.32 10.79
CA GLY A 141 -1.59 -1.46 9.83
C GLY A 141 -1.14 -1.81 8.40
N GLY A 142 0.07 -1.39 7.98
CA GLY A 142 0.67 -1.77 6.71
C GLY A 142 1.09 -3.25 6.63
N ALA A 143 1.30 -3.91 7.76
CA ALA A 143 1.59 -5.34 7.84
C ALA A 143 0.35 -6.23 7.60
N TYR A 144 -0.84 -5.69 7.84
CA TYR A 144 -2.10 -6.41 7.57
C TYR A 144 -2.32 -6.68 6.08
N VAL A 145 -1.86 -5.79 5.20
CA VAL A 145 -2.03 -5.97 3.75
C VAL A 145 -1.35 -7.26 3.28
N PRO A 146 -0.06 -7.50 3.49
CA PRO A 146 0.55 -8.78 3.16
C PRO A 146 0.03 -9.94 4.03
N GLY A 147 -0.29 -9.69 5.31
CA GLY A 147 -0.79 -10.72 6.21
C GLY A 147 -2.17 -11.28 5.85
N MET A 148 -2.99 -10.50 5.14
CA MET A 148 -4.34 -10.87 4.70
C MET A 148 -4.41 -11.17 3.19
N SER A 149 -3.28 -11.22 2.49
CA SER A 149 -3.20 -11.56 1.07
C SER A 149 -3.21 -13.08 0.88
N ASP A 150 -3.74 -13.54 -0.24
CA ASP A 150 -3.73 -14.97 -0.62
C ASP A 150 -2.30 -15.45 -0.89
N TYR A 151 -1.47 -14.57 -1.47
CA TYR A 151 -0.04 -14.83 -1.71
C TYR A 151 0.80 -13.65 -1.27
N THR A 152 1.88 -13.94 -0.55
CA THR A 152 2.83 -12.92 -0.10
C THR A 152 4.25 -13.31 -0.48
N ILE A 153 4.91 -12.44 -1.24
CA ILE A 153 6.30 -12.60 -1.70
C ILE A 153 7.14 -11.52 -1.01
N LEU A 154 8.18 -11.95 -0.31
CA LEU A 154 9.08 -11.08 0.45
C LEU A 154 10.42 -10.95 -0.27
N GLN A 155 10.85 -9.72 -0.56
CA GLN A 155 12.19 -9.48 -1.10
C GLN A 155 13.25 -9.88 -0.08
N LYS A 156 14.10 -10.83 -0.44
CA LYS A 156 15.18 -11.31 0.42
C LYS A 156 16.08 -10.15 0.89
N ASN A 157 16.42 -10.14 2.17
CA ASN A 157 17.28 -9.15 2.84
C ASN A 157 16.75 -7.71 2.91
N ALA A 158 15.58 -7.39 2.32
CA ALA A 158 15.02 -6.05 2.33
C ALA A 158 13.63 -5.98 2.98
N ALA A 159 12.81 -6.99 2.76
CA ALA A 159 11.46 -7.02 3.30
C ALA A 159 11.46 -7.32 4.80
N LYS A 160 10.67 -6.53 5.54
CA LYS A 160 10.44 -6.73 6.98
C LYS A 160 8.96 -6.50 7.25
N VAL A 161 8.34 -7.43 7.95
CA VAL A 161 6.94 -7.33 8.38
C VAL A 161 6.92 -7.38 9.90
N PHE A 162 6.41 -6.32 10.54
CA PHE A 162 6.39 -6.23 12.00
C PHE A 162 5.23 -5.37 12.51
N LEU A 163 4.76 -5.66 13.71
CA LEU A 163 3.64 -4.96 14.34
C LEU A 163 4.03 -3.54 14.76
N ALA A 164 5.22 -3.38 15.33
CA ALA A 164 5.74 -2.09 15.77
C ALA A 164 7.20 -1.94 15.36
N GLY A 165 7.59 -0.74 14.89
CA GLY A 165 8.99 -0.44 14.58
C GLY A 165 9.87 -0.37 15.84
N PRO A 166 11.20 -0.57 15.73
CA PRO A 166 12.13 -0.58 16.84
C PRO A 166 11.97 0.56 17.85
N PRO A 167 11.73 1.82 17.44
CA PRO A 167 11.53 2.91 18.41
C PRO A 167 10.29 2.72 19.29
N LEU A 168 9.18 2.20 18.74
CA LEU A 168 7.95 1.97 19.50
C LEU A 168 8.09 0.76 20.43
N VAL A 169 8.78 -0.29 19.99
CA VAL A 169 9.10 -1.46 20.84
C VAL A 169 9.93 -1.01 22.03
N LYS A 170 11.01 -0.25 21.79
CA LYS A 170 11.85 0.29 22.86
C LYS A 170 11.06 1.14 23.88
N MET A 171 10.13 1.98 23.39
CA MET A 171 9.29 2.81 24.28
C MET A 171 8.29 2.00 25.09
N ALA A 172 7.77 0.90 24.53
CA ALA A 172 6.74 0.08 25.18
C ALA A 172 7.32 -0.98 26.12
N THR A 173 8.47 -1.58 25.78
CA THR A 173 9.02 -2.74 26.49
C THR A 173 10.42 -2.49 27.08
N ASN A 174 11.07 -1.36 26.80
CA ASN A 174 12.48 -1.07 27.07
C ASN A 174 13.47 -2.04 26.38
N GLU A 175 13.02 -2.88 25.48
CA GLU A 175 13.88 -3.80 24.72
C GLU A 175 14.53 -3.08 23.53
N ILE A 176 15.78 -3.44 23.25
CA ILE A 176 16.51 -2.98 22.06
C ILE A 176 16.36 -4.09 21.00
N SER A 177 15.61 -3.81 19.93
CA SER A 177 15.39 -4.73 18.82
C SER A 177 16.17 -4.29 17.57
#